data_eb15f0b8c188c5750325dfec9e73ea9c
#
_entry.id   eb15f0b8c188c5750325dfec9e73ea9c
#
_cell.length_a   1.000
_cell.length_b   1.000
_cell.length_c   1.000
_cell.angle_alpha   90.00
_cell.angle_beta   90.00
_cell.angle_gamma   90.00
#
_symmetry.space_group_name_H-M   'P 1'
#
loop_
_entity.id
_entity.type
_entity.pdbx_description
1 polymer ?
#
loop_
_entity_poly.entity_id
_entity_poly.type
_entity_poly.pdbx_seq_one_letter_code
_entity_poly.pdbx_strand_id
1 'polypeptide(L)'
;MLSIEKLSISHQKLTPEQFLALPEEDITYELVDGQAIPKHEPMSPKRFHARLQPILWRILEDWCSAAECPKPGSAHTEWAILLTRQAQPWIPIPDITYISHERLPIEAMADEPCSAIPELVVEILSPGQSFGAVVQKAADYLEAGIPRVWIVDPQAKSITVFYPDAPPKTFTGSQAIQDDFLPGLKVVPQDVFAQAGIP
;
A
#
# COMPACT_ATOMS: atom_id res chain seq x y z
N MET A 1 -14.73 26.14 -10.67
CA MET A 1 -14.11 24.87 -10.28
C MET A 1 -12.63 25.00 -10.58
N LEU A 2 -11.74 24.92 -9.57
CA LEU A 2 -10.29 25.01 -9.77
C LEU A 2 -9.79 23.61 -10.08
N SER A 3 -9.09 23.41 -11.20
CA SER A 3 -8.45 22.13 -11.50
C SER A 3 -7.23 21.91 -10.56
N ILE A 4 -6.87 20.66 -10.29
CA ILE A 4 -5.71 20.30 -9.44
C ILE A 4 -4.41 20.94 -9.94
N GLU A 5 -4.23 21.11 -11.27
CA GLU A 5 -3.10 21.85 -11.84
C GLU A 5 -3.00 23.29 -11.33
N LYS A 6 -4.13 23.97 -11.08
CA LYS A 6 -4.13 25.34 -10.52
C LYS A 6 -3.86 25.35 -9.02
N LEU A 7 -4.18 24.27 -8.29
CA LEU A 7 -3.87 24.10 -6.87
C LEU A 7 -2.40 23.77 -6.64
N SER A 8 -1.75 23.03 -7.54
CA SER A 8 -0.30 22.76 -7.50
C SER A 8 0.55 24.03 -7.70
N ILE A 9 -0.01 25.07 -8.33
CA ILE A 9 0.67 26.38 -8.54
C ILE A 9 0.45 27.32 -7.35
N SER A 10 -0.58 27.08 -6.52
CA SER A 10 -0.77 27.86 -5.30
C SER A 10 0.14 27.27 -4.20
N HIS A 11 1.02 28.07 -3.63
CA HIS A 11 1.87 27.71 -2.48
C HIS A 11 1.05 27.41 -1.20
N GLN A 12 -0.25 27.26 -1.30
CA GLN A 12 -1.13 26.99 -0.18
C GLN A 12 -1.22 25.48 0.06
N LYS A 13 -0.80 25.05 1.25
CA LYS A 13 -0.93 23.67 1.69
C LYS A 13 -2.41 23.28 1.85
N LEU A 14 -2.77 22.12 1.34
CA LEU A 14 -4.09 21.53 1.52
C LEU A 14 -4.22 20.91 2.92
N THR A 15 -5.38 21.05 3.54
CA THR A 15 -5.77 20.21 4.67
C THR A 15 -6.28 18.85 4.17
N PRO A 16 -6.36 17.83 5.03
CA PRO A 16 -6.97 16.55 4.67
C PRO A 16 -8.37 16.69 4.07
N GLU A 17 -9.22 17.52 4.69
CA GLU A 17 -10.60 17.76 4.25
C GLU A 17 -10.63 18.44 2.88
N GLN A 18 -9.74 19.39 2.63
CA GLN A 18 -9.62 20.03 1.32
C GLN A 18 -9.13 19.07 0.25
N PHE A 19 -8.18 18.19 0.60
CA PHE A 19 -7.68 17.16 -0.30
C PHE A 19 -8.76 16.15 -0.66
N LEU A 20 -9.49 15.63 0.33
CA LEU A 20 -10.56 14.65 0.12
C LEU A 20 -11.77 15.24 -0.60
N ALA A 21 -11.96 16.55 -0.56
CA ALA A 21 -13.00 17.26 -1.30
C ALA A 21 -12.60 17.64 -2.73
N LEU A 22 -11.40 17.25 -3.19
CA LEU A 22 -11.01 17.48 -4.59
C LEU A 22 -11.92 16.69 -5.54
N PRO A 23 -12.22 17.24 -6.72
CA PRO A 23 -12.99 16.51 -7.71
C PRO A 23 -12.25 15.24 -8.15
N GLU A 24 -13.02 14.17 -8.40
CA GLU A 24 -12.48 12.96 -9.02
C GLU A 24 -11.92 13.29 -10.40
N GLU A 25 -10.70 12.86 -10.65
CA GLU A 25 -9.98 13.00 -11.93
C GLU A 25 -9.44 11.63 -12.35
N ASP A 26 -8.99 11.53 -13.61
CA ASP A 26 -8.37 10.29 -14.13
C ASP A 26 -7.03 9.94 -13.47
N ILE A 27 -6.52 10.82 -12.61
CA ILE A 27 -5.23 10.65 -11.91
C ILE A 27 -5.49 10.51 -10.41
N THR A 28 -4.97 9.44 -9.81
CA THR A 28 -4.96 9.24 -8.37
C THR A 28 -3.86 10.08 -7.73
N TYR A 29 -4.20 10.84 -6.69
CA TYR A 29 -3.28 11.69 -5.94
C TYR A 29 -3.15 11.20 -4.50
N GLU A 30 -1.98 11.40 -3.91
CA GLU A 30 -1.71 11.25 -2.49
C GLU A 30 -1.49 12.65 -1.86
N LEU A 31 -1.88 12.85 -0.60
CA LEU A 31 -1.55 14.06 0.14
C LEU A 31 -0.19 13.88 0.81
N VAL A 32 0.80 14.65 0.41
CA VAL A 32 2.16 14.63 0.96
C VAL A 32 2.59 16.05 1.28
N ASP A 33 2.89 16.32 2.55
CA ASP A 33 3.34 17.65 3.04
C ASP A 33 2.40 18.82 2.67
N GLY A 34 1.08 18.50 2.57
CA GLY A 34 0.04 19.44 2.18
C GLY A 34 -0.10 19.65 0.65
N GLN A 35 0.55 18.82 -0.16
CA GLN A 35 0.47 18.87 -1.62
C GLN A 35 -0.20 17.61 -2.17
N ALA A 36 -1.07 17.77 -3.17
CA ALA A 36 -1.59 16.65 -3.93
C ALA A 36 -0.53 16.20 -4.94
N ILE A 37 0.10 15.05 -4.68
CA ILE A 37 1.14 14.47 -5.52
C ILE A 37 0.55 13.29 -6.30
N PRO A 38 0.72 13.21 -7.64
CA PRO A 38 0.28 12.04 -8.39
C PRO A 38 0.91 10.75 -7.84
N LYS A 39 0.09 9.74 -7.54
CA LYS A 39 0.55 8.43 -7.06
C LYS A 39 1.49 7.76 -8.07
N HIS A 40 1.18 7.91 -9.34
CA HIS A 40 2.00 7.41 -10.44
C HIS A 40 2.55 8.58 -11.24
N GLU A 41 3.85 8.55 -11.54
CA GLU A 41 4.39 9.43 -12.57
C GLU A 41 3.70 9.16 -13.92
N PRO A 42 3.77 10.07 -14.93
CA PRO A 42 2.88 10.10 -16.11
C PRO A 42 2.87 8.82 -16.98
N MET A 43 3.41 7.74 -16.48
CA MET A 43 3.36 6.41 -17.10
C MET A 43 2.40 5.51 -16.34
N SER A 44 1.27 5.19 -16.95
CA SER A 44 0.30 4.22 -16.44
C SER A 44 0.96 2.94 -15.92
N PRO A 45 0.37 2.28 -14.89
CA PRO A 45 0.84 0.98 -14.39
C PRO A 45 1.03 0.01 -15.55
N LYS A 46 2.22 -0.61 -15.63
CA LYS A 46 2.50 -1.56 -16.70
C LYS A 46 1.92 -2.93 -16.38
N ARG A 47 1.88 -3.80 -17.40
CA ARG A 47 1.28 -5.13 -17.36
C ARG A 47 1.60 -5.92 -16.09
N PHE A 48 2.84 -5.89 -15.59
CA PHE A 48 3.23 -6.71 -14.44
C PHE A 48 2.62 -6.17 -13.13
N HIS A 49 2.61 -4.86 -12.94
CA HIS A 49 1.92 -4.25 -11.80
C HIS A 49 0.44 -4.63 -11.78
N ALA A 50 -0.26 -4.42 -12.92
CA ALA A 50 -1.68 -4.74 -13.06
C ALA A 50 -2.02 -6.23 -12.86
N ARG A 51 -1.05 -7.14 -13.02
CA ARG A 51 -1.24 -8.56 -12.76
C ARG A 51 -0.88 -8.97 -11.34
N LEU A 52 0.13 -8.35 -10.73
CA LEU A 52 0.58 -8.66 -9.38
C LEU A 52 -0.41 -8.20 -8.32
N GLN A 53 -0.98 -7.02 -8.50
CA GLN A 53 -1.92 -6.44 -7.53
C GLN A 53 -3.11 -7.38 -7.23
N PRO A 54 -3.92 -7.86 -8.19
CA PRO A 54 -5.04 -8.75 -7.90
C PRO A 54 -4.60 -10.14 -7.40
N ILE A 55 -3.40 -10.62 -7.76
CA ILE A 55 -2.87 -11.90 -7.27
C ILE A 55 -2.54 -11.78 -5.78
N LEU A 56 -1.79 -10.76 -5.39
CA LEU A 56 -1.42 -10.50 -4.00
C LEU A 56 -2.64 -10.19 -3.15
N TRP A 57 -3.55 -9.36 -3.67
CA TRP A 57 -4.83 -9.09 -3.00
C TRP A 57 -5.59 -10.38 -2.71
N ARG A 58 -5.76 -11.25 -3.71
CA ARG A 58 -6.46 -12.54 -3.54
C ARG A 58 -5.79 -13.40 -2.48
N ILE A 59 -4.46 -13.49 -2.45
CA ILE A 59 -3.73 -14.29 -1.45
C ILE A 59 -4.03 -13.76 -0.04
N LEU A 60 -4.04 -12.45 0.14
CA LEU A 60 -4.34 -11.82 1.42
C LEU A 60 -5.81 -12.01 1.79
N GLU A 61 -6.73 -11.81 0.84
CA GLU A 61 -8.17 -11.95 1.06
C GLU A 61 -8.54 -13.40 1.38
N ASP A 62 -8.03 -14.38 0.62
CA ASP A 62 -8.27 -15.81 0.87
C ASP A 62 -7.74 -16.23 2.26
N TRP A 63 -6.61 -15.66 2.70
CA TRP A 63 -6.08 -15.94 4.03
C TRP A 63 -6.92 -15.28 5.12
N CYS A 64 -7.21 -13.98 5.04
CA CYS A 64 -7.85 -13.25 6.14
C CYS A 64 -9.35 -13.54 6.26
N SER A 65 -10.00 -14.00 5.19
CA SER A 65 -11.41 -14.42 5.18
C SER A 65 -11.62 -15.90 5.54
N ALA A 66 -10.55 -16.69 5.66
CA ALA A 66 -10.66 -18.10 6.02
C ALA A 66 -11.29 -18.27 7.41
N ALA A 67 -12.19 -19.27 7.55
CA ALA A 67 -12.93 -19.49 8.80
C ALA A 67 -12.05 -19.71 10.05
N GLU A 68 -10.85 -20.26 9.83
CA GLU A 68 -9.87 -20.54 10.89
C GLU A 68 -8.72 -19.52 10.92
N CYS A 69 -8.88 -18.37 10.24
CA CYS A 69 -7.85 -17.35 10.26
C CYS A 69 -7.64 -16.81 11.68
N PRO A 70 -6.41 -16.88 12.23
CA PRO A 70 -6.15 -16.36 13.58
C PRO A 70 -6.29 -14.84 13.67
N LYS A 71 -6.29 -14.15 12.54
CA LYS A 71 -6.39 -12.70 12.43
C LYS A 71 -7.33 -12.32 11.28
N PRO A 72 -8.66 -12.52 11.47
CA PRO A 72 -9.64 -12.23 10.42
C PRO A 72 -9.68 -10.74 10.11
N GLY A 73 -9.92 -10.41 8.85
CA GLY A 73 -9.90 -9.03 8.37
C GLY A 73 -10.33 -8.94 6.93
N SER A 74 -9.92 -7.88 6.27
CA SER A 74 -10.16 -7.66 4.84
C SER A 74 -8.94 -7.05 4.15
N ALA A 75 -8.76 -7.40 2.89
CA ALA A 75 -7.75 -6.81 2.02
C ALA A 75 -8.42 -5.84 1.02
N HIS A 76 -7.81 -4.69 0.84
CA HIS A 76 -8.32 -3.64 -0.05
C HIS A 76 -7.25 -3.23 -1.04
N THR A 77 -7.66 -2.79 -2.22
CA THR A 77 -6.77 -2.20 -3.23
C THR A 77 -7.03 -0.70 -3.34
N GLU A 78 -5.99 0.10 -3.56
CA GLU A 78 -6.11 1.54 -3.83
C GLU A 78 -6.95 2.30 -2.77
N TRP A 79 -6.87 1.90 -1.50
CA TRP A 79 -7.62 2.52 -0.42
C TRP A 79 -6.78 3.58 0.28
N ALA A 80 -7.27 4.81 0.32
CA ALA A 80 -6.63 5.92 1.01
C ALA A 80 -6.57 5.66 2.52
N ILE A 81 -5.44 5.98 3.16
CA ILE A 81 -5.23 5.81 4.60
C ILE A 81 -4.92 7.17 5.23
N LEU A 82 -5.60 7.53 6.32
CA LEU A 82 -5.34 8.76 7.05
C LEU A 82 -4.18 8.54 8.03
N LEU A 83 -2.98 8.98 7.66
CA LEU A 83 -1.76 8.85 8.44
C LEU A 83 -1.16 10.21 8.79
N THR A 84 -0.11 10.16 9.60
CA THR A 84 0.74 11.31 9.91
C THR A 84 2.19 10.96 9.58
N ARG A 85 2.88 11.87 8.89
CA ARG A 85 4.30 11.78 8.55
C ARG A 85 4.99 13.03 9.03
N GLN A 86 6.04 12.90 9.87
CA GLN A 86 6.78 14.05 10.43
C GLN A 86 5.86 15.13 11.03
N ALA A 87 4.86 14.70 11.79
CA ALA A 87 3.82 15.55 12.39
C ALA A 87 2.96 16.35 11.38
N GLN A 88 2.94 15.97 10.12
CA GLN A 88 2.08 16.53 9.08
C GLN A 88 1.08 15.47 8.60
N PRO A 89 -0.15 15.87 8.20
CA PRO A 89 -1.09 14.96 7.56
C PRO A 89 -0.48 14.32 6.30
N TRP A 90 -0.68 13.02 6.18
CA TRP A 90 -0.25 12.22 5.04
C TRP A 90 -1.37 11.25 4.66
N ILE A 91 -1.79 11.27 3.41
CA ILE A 91 -2.84 10.38 2.90
C ILE A 91 -2.26 9.60 1.72
N PRO A 92 -1.56 8.49 1.99
CA PRO A 92 -1.11 7.57 0.95
C PRO A 92 -2.24 6.70 0.45
N ILE A 93 -2.08 6.17 -0.76
CA ILE A 93 -2.96 5.18 -1.38
C ILE A 93 -2.09 3.99 -1.78
N PRO A 94 -1.82 3.04 -0.89
CA PRO A 94 -1.01 1.86 -1.22
C PRO A 94 -1.72 0.96 -2.23
N ASP A 95 -0.95 0.15 -2.96
CA ASP A 95 -1.51 -0.78 -3.94
C ASP A 95 -2.41 -1.82 -3.28
N ILE A 96 -2.01 -2.31 -2.09
CA ILE A 96 -2.84 -3.21 -1.29
C ILE A 96 -2.68 -2.87 0.20
N THR A 97 -3.78 -2.96 0.92
CA THR A 97 -3.86 -2.80 2.38
C THR A 97 -4.55 -4.01 2.97
N TYR A 98 -4.03 -4.54 4.09
CA TYR A 98 -4.75 -5.49 4.92
C TYR A 98 -4.99 -4.88 6.29
N ILE A 99 -6.23 -4.98 6.78
CA ILE A 99 -6.64 -4.55 8.11
C ILE A 99 -7.47 -5.63 8.79
N SER A 100 -7.17 -5.92 10.05
CA SER A 100 -7.95 -6.87 10.83
C SER A 100 -9.26 -6.26 11.34
N HIS A 101 -10.27 -7.11 11.56
CA HIS A 101 -11.53 -6.69 12.19
C HIS A 101 -11.35 -6.27 13.66
N GLU A 102 -10.21 -6.61 14.27
CA GLU A 102 -9.83 -6.10 15.60
C GLU A 102 -9.51 -4.59 15.55
N ARG A 103 -8.84 -4.13 14.49
CA ARG A 103 -8.48 -2.70 14.31
C ARG A 103 -9.60 -1.88 13.69
N LEU A 104 -10.31 -2.47 12.75
CA LEU A 104 -11.47 -1.86 12.09
C LEU A 104 -12.61 -2.88 12.03
N PRO A 105 -13.54 -2.85 12.98
CA PRO A 105 -14.72 -3.72 12.97
C PRO A 105 -15.55 -3.53 11.69
N ILE A 106 -16.17 -4.61 11.20
CA ILE A 106 -16.97 -4.59 9.97
C ILE A 106 -18.06 -3.51 10.04
N GLU A 107 -18.67 -3.35 11.20
CA GLU A 107 -19.76 -2.39 11.43
C GLU A 107 -19.28 -0.92 11.37
N ALA A 108 -17.97 -0.71 11.53
CA ALA A 108 -17.34 0.61 11.44
C ALA A 108 -16.77 0.91 10.04
N MET A 109 -16.83 -0.07 9.11
CA MET A 109 -16.39 0.15 7.73
C MET A 109 -17.42 1.02 7.00
N ALA A 110 -16.96 2.17 6.52
CA ALA A 110 -17.72 3.08 5.67
C ALA A 110 -17.00 3.22 4.32
N ASP A 111 -17.69 3.75 3.32
CA ASP A 111 -17.08 4.11 2.03
C ASP A 111 -16.30 5.44 2.17
N GLU A 112 -15.27 5.39 3.00
CA GLU A 112 -14.42 6.51 3.39
C GLU A 112 -12.95 6.07 3.46
N PRO A 113 -11.98 7.01 3.49
CA PRO A 113 -10.59 6.69 3.76
C PRO A 113 -10.41 5.96 5.10
N CYS A 114 -9.46 5.02 5.14
CA CYS A 114 -9.15 4.25 6.33
C CYS A 114 -8.64 5.17 7.45
N SER A 115 -9.37 5.24 8.56
CA SER A 115 -8.99 6.03 9.74
C SER A 115 -8.19 5.23 10.77
N ALA A 116 -8.12 3.90 10.63
CA ALA A 116 -7.32 3.03 11.48
C ALA A 116 -5.97 2.72 10.83
N ILE A 117 -4.98 2.36 11.64
CA ILE A 117 -3.65 1.96 11.15
C ILE A 117 -3.72 0.48 10.74
N PRO A 118 -3.55 0.13 9.44
CA PRO A 118 -3.59 -1.26 8.99
C PRO A 118 -2.37 -2.05 9.47
N GLU A 119 -2.48 -3.38 9.44
CA GLU A 119 -1.37 -4.26 9.77
C GLU A 119 -0.33 -4.37 8.67
N LEU A 120 -0.77 -4.30 7.42
CA LEU A 120 0.10 -4.48 6.26
C LEU A 120 -0.29 -3.52 5.16
N VAL A 121 0.71 -2.91 4.55
CA VAL A 121 0.62 -2.27 3.23
C VAL A 121 1.58 -2.94 2.25
N VAL A 122 1.20 -3.00 1.00
CA VAL A 122 2.00 -3.53 -0.10
C VAL A 122 2.11 -2.45 -1.19
N GLU A 123 3.32 -2.18 -1.61
CA GLU A 123 3.65 -1.31 -2.74
C GLU A 123 4.33 -2.14 -3.84
N ILE A 124 3.85 -2.04 -5.06
CA ILE A 124 4.39 -2.75 -6.22
C ILE A 124 5.17 -1.75 -7.06
N LEU A 125 6.47 -1.97 -7.22
CA LEU A 125 7.34 -1.10 -8.01
C LEU A 125 6.84 -0.99 -9.45
N SER A 126 6.60 0.23 -9.87
CA SER A 126 6.36 0.56 -11.27
C SER A 126 7.67 0.92 -11.98
N PRO A 127 7.80 0.61 -13.29
CA PRO A 127 8.97 1.02 -14.06
C PRO A 127 9.16 2.52 -14.03
N GLY A 128 10.35 2.97 -13.68
CA GLY A 128 10.71 4.39 -13.54
C GLY A 128 10.76 4.86 -12.09
N GLN A 129 10.11 4.17 -11.16
CA GLN A 129 10.29 4.44 -9.73
C GLN A 129 11.67 3.99 -9.27
N SER A 130 12.35 4.83 -8.49
CA SER A 130 13.60 4.41 -7.87
C SER A 130 13.30 3.55 -6.64
N PHE A 131 14.07 2.46 -6.47
CA PHE A 131 13.98 1.63 -5.26
C PHE A 131 14.17 2.47 -3.98
N GLY A 132 15.08 3.46 -4.03
CA GLY A 132 15.33 4.35 -2.90
C GLY A 132 14.11 5.17 -2.46
N ALA A 133 13.32 5.68 -3.42
CA ALA A 133 12.09 6.43 -3.08
C ALA A 133 11.04 5.54 -2.42
N VAL A 134 10.91 4.28 -2.88
CA VAL A 134 9.94 3.35 -2.30
C VAL A 134 10.41 2.82 -0.94
N VAL A 135 11.72 2.65 -0.74
CA VAL A 135 12.30 2.34 0.58
C VAL A 135 12.04 3.47 1.58
N GLN A 136 12.17 4.75 1.14
CA GLN A 136 11.83 5.88 1.99
C GLN A 136 10.34 5.88 2.35
N LYS A 137 9.44 5.61 1.39
CA LYS A 137 8.00 5.49 1.64
C LYS A 137 7.70 4.35 2.63
N ALA A 138 8.44 3.22 2.54
CA ALA A 138 8.32 2.13 3.51
C ALA A 138 8.73 2.56 4.93
N ALA A 139 9.79 3.34 5.06
CA ALA A 139 10.21 3.89 6.36
C ALA A 139 9.14 4.85 6.91
N ASP A 140 8.57 5.72 6.07
CA ASP A 140 7.49 6.63 6.45
C ASP A 140 6.24 5.87 6.94
N TYR A 141 5.88 4.74 6.32
CA TYR A 141 4.80 3.86 6.78
C TYR A 141 5.09 3.25 8.16
N LEU A 142 6.31 2.76 8.38
CA LEU A 142 6.71 2.21 9.68
C LEU A 142 6.67 3.29 10.77
N GLU A 143 7.16 4.49 10.47
CA GLU A 143 7.12 5.65 11.39
C GLU A 143 5.66 6.03 11.73
N ALA A 144 4.75 5.93 10.74
CA ALA A 144 3.32 6.17 10.94
C ALA A 144 2.61 5.05 11.73
N GLY A 145 3.32 3.98 12.10
CA GLY A 145 2.83 2.90 12.96
C GLY A 145 2.32 1.65 12.21
N ILE A 146 2.49 1.57 10.90
CA ILE A 146 2.16 0.35 10.13
C ILE A 146 3.21 -0.71 10.40
N PRO A 147 2.86 -1.87 10.97
CA PRO A 147 3.87 -2.82 11.45
C PRO A 147 4.51 -3.67 10.37
N ARG A 148 3.91 -3.76 9.18
CA ARG A 148 4.47 -4.49 8.03
C ARG A 148 4.30 -3.73 6.74
N VAL A 149 5.40 -3.58 6.00
CA VAL A 149 5.39 -2.99 4.66
C VAL A 149 6.08 -3.95 3.70
N TRP A 150 5.42 -4.30 2.62
CA TRP A 150 5.98 -5.13 1.56
C TRP A 150 6.25 -4.30 0.33
N ILE A 151 7.49 -4.39 -0.17
CA ILE A 151 7.87 -3.83 -1.47
C ILE A 151 8.05 -4.98 -2.44
N VAL A 152 7.23 -5.00 -3.48
CA VAL A 152 7.24 -6.03 -4.53
C VAL A 152 7.97 -5.49 -5.74
N ASP A 153 9.10 -6.12 -6.10
CA ASP A 153 9.88 -5.76 -7.28
C ASP A 153 9.69 -6.78 -8.41
N PRO A 154 8.94 -6.41 -9.47
CA PRO A 154 8.72 -7.30 -10.61
C PRO A 154 9.98 -7.60 -11.41
N GLN A 155 10.99 -6.71 -11.40
CA GLN A 155 12.23 -6.88 -12.14
C GLN A 155 13.19 -7.84 -11.42
N ALA A 156 13.36 -7.64 -10.11
CA ALA A 156 14.17 -8.53 -9.27
C ALA A 156 13.46 -9.82 -8.90
N LYS A 157 12.15 -9.95 -9.17
CA LYS A 157 11.29 -11.06 -8.74
C LYS A 157 11.43 -11.30 -7.23
N SER A 158 11.34 -10.23 -6.47
CA SER A 158 11.54 -10.24 -5.02
C SER A 158 10.42 -9.52 -4.28
N ILE A 159 10.23 -9.92 -3.03
CA ILE A 159 9.37 -9.22 -2.07
C ILE A 159 10.25 -8.88 -0.87
N THR A 160 10.41 -7.59 -0.59
CA THR A 160 11.13 -7.12 0.59
C THR A 160 10.14 -6.74 1.67
N VAL A 161 10.25 -7.37 2.82
CA VAL A 161 9.43 -7.11 4.01
C VAL A 161 10.20 -6.19 4.94
N PHE A 162 9.56 -5.08 5.33
CA PHE A 162 10.09 -4.11 6.27
C PHE A 162 9.40 -4.28 7.63
N TYR A 163 10.17 -4.14 8.69
CA TYR A 163 9.78 -4.30 10.09
C TYR A 163 10.15 -3.05 10.88
N PRO A 164 9.39 -2.68 11.96
CA PRO A 164 9.71 -1.51 12.77
C PRO A 164 10.97 -1.70 13.63
N ASP A 165 11.29 -2.93 14.01
CA ASP A 165 12.27 -3.30 15.02
C ASP A 165 13.37 -4.26 14.52
N ALA A 166 13.40 -4.52 13.21
CA ALA A 166 14.37 -5.41 12.58
C ALA A 166 14.77 -4.90 11.19
N PRO A 167 15.95 -5.30 10.69
CA PRO A 167 16.32 -5.00 9.30
C PRO A 167 15.33 -5.60 8.30
N PRO A 168 15.12 -4.95 7.15
CA PRO A 168 14.28 -5.50 6.10
C PRO A 168 14.84 -6.82 5.58
N LYS A 169 13.95 -7.73 5.20
CA LYS A 169 14.31 -9.04 4.65
C LYS A 169 13.73 -9.22 3.26
N THR A 170 14.59 -9.53 2.31
CA THR A 170 14.20 -9.80 0.92
C THR A 170 14.02 -11.30 0.69
N PHE A 171 12.90 -11.67 0.10
CA PHE A 171 12.53 -13.04 -0.25
C PHE A 171 12.50 -13.18 -1.77
N THR A 172 13.06 -14.28 -2.27
CA THR A 172 13.15 -14.60 -3.69
C THR A 172 12.91 -16.09 -3.91
N GLY A 173 12.59 -16.47 -5.15
CA GLY A 173 12.41 -17.88 -5.52
C GLY A 173 11.42 -18.59 -4.62
N SER A 174 11.79 -19.78 -4.13
CA SER A 174 10.94 -20.65 -3.29
C SER A 174 10.96 -20.31 -1.79
N GLN A 175 11.64 -19.25 -1.39
CA GLN A 175 11.67 -18.79 0.01
C GLN A 175 10.28 -18.27 0.41
N ALA A 176 9.62 -18.96 1.34
CA ALA A 176 8.31 -18.52 1.82
C ALA A 176 8.45 -17.34 2.80
N ILE A 177 7.62 -16.32 2.59
CA ILE A 177 7.36 -15.29 3.59
C ILE A 177 6.40 -15.91 4.61
N GLN A 178 6.85 -15.98 5.84
CA GLN A 178 6.06 -16.37 7.01
C GLN A 178 6.41 -15.41 8.14
N ASP A 179 5.41 -14.89 8.83
CA ASP A 179 5.55 -13.85 9.83
C ASP A 179 4.58 -14.14 10.98
N ASP A 180 5.13 -14.25 12.19
CA ASP A 180 4.33 -14.50 13.39
C ASP A 180 3.31 -13.38 13.68
N PHE A 181 3.55 -12.18 13.13
CA PHE A 181 2.62 -11.06 13.21
C PHE A 181 1.38 -11.25 12.30
N LEU A 182 1.53 -12.02 11.20
CA LEU A 182 0.47 -12.40 10.26
C LEU A 182 0.36 -13.94 10.25
N PRO A 183 -0.09 -14.55 11.36
CA PRO A 183 -0.01 -15.99 11.57
C PRO A 183 -0.85 -16.75 10.54
N GLY A 184 -0.25 -17.81 9.97
CA GLY A 184 -0.88 -18.62 8.93
C GLY A 184 -0.76 -18.07 7.51
N LEU A 185 -0.41 -16.79 7.32
CA LEU A 185 -0.11 -16.25 5.99
C LEU A 185 1.21 -16.84 5.48
N LYS A 186 1.15 -17.41 4.28
CA LYS A 186 2.32 -17.95 3.58
C LYS A 186 2.33 -17.47 2.14
N VAL A 187 3.36 -16.72 1.75
CA VAL A 187 3.53 -16.22 0.39
C VAL A 187 4.88 -16.66 -0.16
N VAL A 188 4.89 -17.28 -1.33
CA VAL A 188 6.10 -17.71 -2.03
C VAL A 188 6.29 -16.84 -3.25
N PRO A 189 7.35 -16.03 -3.34
CA PRO A 189 7.57 -15.10 -4.46
C PRO A 189 7.53 -15.79 -5.82
N GLN A 190 8.17 -16.94 -5.97
CA GLN A 190 8.16 -17.70 -7.22
C GLN A 190 6.74 -17.98 -7.71
N ASP A 191 5.82 -18.36 -6.83
CA ASP A 191 4.46 -18.70 -7.20
C ASP A 191 3.67 -17.44 -7.60
N VAL A 192 3.87 -16.32 -6.87
CA VAL A 192 3.27 -15.01 -7.17
C VAL A 192 3.70 -14.53 -8.56
N PHE A 193 5.00 -14.53 -8.83
CA PHE A 193 5.53 -14.04 -10.11
C PHE A 193 5.17 -14.97 -11.28
N ALA A 194 5.15 -16.29 -11.06
CA ALA A 194 4.70 -17.26 -12.08
C ALA A 194 3.22 -17.03 -12.45
N GLN A 195 2.33 -16.86 -11.47
CA GLN A 195 0.92 -16.55 -11.71
C GLN A 195 0.74 -15.20 -12.44
N ALA A 196 1.61 -14.23 -12.21
CA ALA A 196 1.61 -12.96 -12.92
C ALA A 196 2.13 -13.08 -14.37
N GLY A 197 2.69 -14.23 -14.76
CA GLY A 197 3.32 -14.45 -16.07
C GLY A 197 4.61 -13.65 -16.22
N ILE A 198 5.35 -13.53 -15.13
CA ILE A 198 6.70 -12.94 -15.08
C ILE A 198 7.69 -14.09 -15.15
N PRO A 199 8.45 -14.21 -16.27
CA PRO A 199 9.34 -15.34 -16.55
C PRO A 199 10.55 -15.41 -15.60
#